data_c2d18d010c7c1c8549e33503b4e837df
#
_entry.id   c2d18d010c7c1c8549e33503b4e837df
#
_cell.length_a   1.000
_cell.length_b   1.000
_cell.length_c   1.000
_cell.angle_alpha   90.00
_cell.angle_beta   90.00
_cell.angle_gamma   90.00
#
_symmetry.space_group_name_H-M   'P 1'
#
loop_
_entity.id
_entity.type
_entity.pdbx_description
1 polymer ?
#
loop_
_entity_poly.entity_id
_entity_poly.type
_entity_poly.pdbx_seq_one_letter_code
_entity_poly.pdbx_strand_id
1 'polypeptide(L)'
;MHARCTQFLVLVGIMALAACADRPDPARIGAPSFAVGGVGRPTVLVNPKANDNGTAKTIQEGIDMVASGGQVLVTPGTYDEAIVIDKGLALEAIAGESEPVIVAPSGSVNAAIRVATPDAVLIRGLTVHYTGVRGIFGDGAVDVTIERSAVVAVNPPLGGSTLISILHDAPTTGRGHLVVSGSVLDGNLPFEDSPTPPFPQLFGITVAGDVDARLEGNVIRRTGGACVFVRPRLDLGGETNADILGNDLDECYPIGRAGSILVGPAAPLPSPRPPFTATGVVNVVGNTIRNSTHSCLASSAINYESFGGRIERNRVLGVVQPCALASGRVVPAGIWVGSLRGLPAAAPITVRFNDIEGNAQAGLRVASNMTTSIDASCNWWGSASGPSGAGPGSGDAVVVEAGAATPAFLPFALAQIAGTDATSCE
;
A
#
# COMPACT_ATOMS: atom_id res chain seq x y z
N MET A 1 -24.80 -28.42 3.57
CA MET A 1 -24.56 -29.77 3.00
C MET A 1 -23.27 -30.29 3.58
N HIS A 2 -23.37 -31.37 4.38
CA HIS A 2 -22.22 -31.95 5.10
C HIS A 2 -21.45 -32.88 4.16
N ALA A 3 -20.15 -32.63 3.99
CA ALA A 3 -19.26 -33.60 3.37
C ALA A 3 -18.58 -34.43 4.46
N ARG A 4 -18.86 -35.73 4.44
CA ARG A 4 -18.24 -36.73 5.34
C ARG A 4 -16.87 -37.10 4.79
N CYS A 5 -15.86 -37.01 5.62
CA CYS A 5 -14.53 -37.60 5.38
C CYS A 5 -14.57 -39.08 5.78
N THR A 6 -14.32 -39.98 4.84
CA THR A 6 -14.22 -41.43 5.08
C THR A 6 -12.76 -41.78 5.34
N GLN A 7 -12.49 -42.38 6.50
CA GLN A 7 -11.18 -42.91 6.86
C GLN A 7 -10.87 -44.20 6.11
N PHE A 8 -9.67 -44.30 5.55
CA PHE A 8 -9.01 -45.56 5.24
C PHE A 8 -7.71 -45.66 6.05
N LEU A 9 -7.64 -46.68 6.87
CA LEU A 9 -6.50 -47.06 7.72
C LEU A 9 -5.58 -47.96 6.87
N VAL A 10 -4.30 -47.59 6.68
CA VAL A 10 -3.20 -48.54 6.47
C VAL A 10 -2.00 -48.05 7.26
N LEU A 11 -1.54 -48.90 8.17
CA LEU A 11 -0.34 -48.79 9.00
C LEU A 11 0.93 -48.87 8.15
N VAL A 12 1.89 -47.96 8.32
CA VAL A 12 3.29 -48.20 8.72
C VAL A 12 4.02 -46.84 8.81
N GLY A 13 4.51 -46.57 9.96
CA GLY A 13 5.39 -45.58 10.53
C GLY A 13 6.23 -44.64 9.68
N ILE A 14 6.08 -43.40 10.01
CA ILE A 14 7.10 -42.44 10.47
C ILE A 14 6.34 -41.15 10.76
N MET A 15 6.37 -40.71 12.03
CA MET A 15 5.78 -39.43 12.44
C MET A 15 6.55 -38.26 11.79
N ALA A 16 5.89 -37.58 10.87
CA ALA A 16 6.15 -36.18 10.60
C ALA A 16 4.91 -35.43 11.09
N LEU A 17 4.97 -34.85 12.27
CA LEU A 17 4.01 -33.89 12.78
C LEU A 17 4.08 -32.66 11.88
N ALA A 18 3.28 -32.66 10.82
CA ALA A 18 2.89 -31.43 10.16
C ALA A 18 1.92 -30.72 11.12
N ALA A 19 2.45 -29.85 11.97
CA ALA A 19 1.65 -28.86 12.64
C ALA A 19 1.02 -27.97 11.57
N CYS A 20 -0.23 -28.22 11.20
CA CYS A 20 -1.10 -27.21 10.64
C CYS A 20 -1.24 -26.14 11.74
N ALA A 21 -0.28 -25.23 11.81
CA ALA A 21 -0.51 -23.99 12.52
C ALA A 21 -1.64 -23.29 11.75
N ASP A 22 -2.82 -23.23 12.37
CA ASP A 22 -3.86 -22.27 11.97
C ASP A 22 -3.20 -20.90 12.01
N ARG A 23 -2.67 -20.47 10.84
CA ARG A 23 -2.33 -19.07 10.65
C ARG A 23 -3.65 -18.33 10.64
N PRO A 24 -3.85 -17.34 11.52
CA PRO A 24 -5.00 -16.46 11.36
C PRO A 24 -4.96 -15.91 9.95
N ASP A 25 -6.03 -16.13 9.20
CA ASP A 25 -6.21 -15.62 7.85
C ASP A 25 -6.20 -14.09 7.95
N PRO A 26 -5.17 -13.38 7.44
CA PRO A 26 -5.13 -11.93 7.46
C PRO A 26 -6.26 -11.31 6.63
N ALA A 27 -7.01 -12.13 5.89
CA ALA A 27 -8.10 -11.70 5.02
C ALA A 27 -9.41 -11.33 5.76
N ARG A 28 -9.46 -11.44 7.08
CA ARG A 28 -10.64 -11.03 7.85
C ARG A 28 -10.32 -9.89 8.81
N ILE A 29 -9.90 -8.75 8.29
CA ILE A 29 -10.28 -7.50 8.93
C ILE A 29 -11.78 -7.36 8.65
N GLY A 30 -12.61 -7.79 9.58
CA GLY A 30 -14.07 -7.73 9.46
C GLY A 30 -14.52 -6.27 9.30
N ALA A 31 -15.68 -6.06 8.69
CA ALA A 31 -16.29 -4.76 8.71
C ALA A 31 -16.36 -4.25 10.16
N PRO A 32 -15.98 -2.99 10.43
CA PRO A 32 -15.96 -2.47 11.78
C PRO A 32 -17.36 -2.62 12.41
N SER A 33 -17.42 -3.23 13.59
CA SER A 33 -18.66 -3.35 14.35
C SER A 33 -18.73 -2.18 15.32
N PHE A 34 -19.71 -1.30 15.11
CA PHE A 34 -19.92 -0.14 15.96
C PHE A 34 -20.90 -0.49 17.09
N ALA A 35 -20.43 -0.54 18.33
CA ALA A 35 -21.29 -0.59 19.51
C ALA A 35 -21.58 0.85 19.94
N VAL A 36 -22.83 1.31 19.81
CA VAL A 36 -23.23 2.66 20.26
C VAL A 36 -23.20 2.70 21.78
N GLY A 37 -22.31 3.49 22.35
CA GLY A 37 -22.16 3.69 23.77
C GLY A 37 -21.87 5.17 24.09
N GLY A 38 -22.39 5.66 25.24
CA GLY A 38 -22.07 7.01 25.67
C GLY A 38 -23.18 8.05 25.54
N VAL A 39 -22.85 9.28 25.96
CA VAL A 39 -23.77 10.43 25.86
C VAL A 39 -23.64 11.02 24.47
N GLY A 40 -24.75 11.13 23.73
CA GLY A 40 -24.79 11.70 22.40
C GLY A 40 -25.91 11.08 21.56
N ARG A 41 -26.04 11.53 20.33
CA ARG A 41 -27.04 11.00 19.37
C ARG A 41 -26.48 9.79 18.63
N PRO A 42 -27.24 8.73 18.39
CA PRO A 42 -26.76 7.58 17.62
C PRO A 42 -26.51 7.94 16.15
N THR A 43 -27.26 8.91 15.61
CA THR A 43 -27.07 9.43 14.25
C THR A 43 -27.21 10.95 14.27
N VAL A 44 -26.31 11.63 13.57
CA VAL A 44 -26.32 13.08 13.37
C VAL A 44 -26.30 13.36 11.87
N LEU A 45 -27.22 14.19 11.42
CA LEU A 45 -27.23 14.72 10.06
C LEU A 45 -26.39 16.01 10.00
N VAL A 46 -25.54 16.13 9.01
CA VAL A 46 -24.78 17.34 8.72
C VAL A 46 -25.31 17.97 7.44
N ASN A 47 -25.78 19.22 7.55
CA ASN A 47 -26.29 19.99 6.41
C ASN A 47 -25.90 21.48 6.58
N PRO A 48 -25.05 22.04 5.73
CA PRO A 48 -24.57 23.43 5.87
C PRO A 48 -25.68 24.46 5.69
N LYS A 49 -26.82 24.06 5.14
CA LYS A 49 -28.01 24.92 4.92
C LYS A 49 -29.09 24.74 5.97
N ALA A 50 -28.87 23.90 6.98
CA ALA A 50 -29.90 23.66 8.00
C ALA A 50 -30.16 24.92 8.84
N ASN A 51 -31.47 25.12 9.15
CA ASN A 51 -31.93 26.21 9.99
C ASN A 51 -32.57 25.71 11.30
N ASP A 52 -32.47 24.42 11.57
CA ASP A 52 -32.97 23.82 12.82
C ASP A 52 -31.85 23.58 13.83
N ASN A 53 -32.21 23.47 15.11
CA ASN A 53 -31.24 23.23 16.19
C ASN A 53 -30.84 21.74 16.34
N GLY A 54 -31.27 20.87 15.45
CA GLY A 54 -31.07 19.42 15.51
C GLY A 54 -30.09 18.88 14.50
N THR A 55 -29.77 19.68 13.49
CA THR A 55 -28.88 19.33 12.37
C THR A 55 -27.57 20.09 12.51
N ALA A 56 -26.44 19.39 12.44
CA ALA A 56 -25.12 20.02 12.46
C ALA A 56 -24.88 20.78 11.15
N LYS A 57 -24.17 21.89 11.20
CA LYS A 57 -23.82 22.70 10.02
C LYS A 57 -22.44 22.38 9.47
N THR A 58 -21.56 21.91 10.34
CA THR A 58 -20.20 21.45 9.98
C THR A 58 -20.03 19.97 10.30
N ILE A 59 -19.08 19.32 9.66
CA ILE A 59 -18.79 17.92 9.95
C ILE A 59 -18.22 17.79 11.36
N GLN A 60 -17.35 18.73 11.80
CA GLN A 60 -16.81 18.70 13.16
C GLN A 60 -17.94 18.82 14.21
N GLU A 61 -18.90 19.71 14.01
CA GLU A 61 -20.07 19.80 14.89
C GLU A 61 -20.85 18.47 14.94
N GLY A 62 -21.02 17.81 13.79
CA GLY A 62 -21.62 16.49 13.71
C GLY A 62 -20.88 15.42 14.50
N ILE A 63 -19.55 15.42 14.39
CA ILE A 63 -18.66 14.53 15.17
C ILE A 63 -18.78 14.80 16.66
N ASP A 64 -18.83 16.07 17.07
CA ASP A 64 -18.94 16.44 18.48
C ASP A 64 -20.29 16.01 19.10
N MET A 65 -21.37 16.07 18.32
CA MET A 65 -22.73 15.72 18.74
C MET A 65 -23.04 14.22 18.73
N VAL A 66 -22.34 13.43 17.92
CA VAL A 66 -22.61 12.00 17.81
C VAL A 66 -22.08 11.22 19.01
N ALA A 67 -22.80 10.18 19.42
CA ALA A 67 -22.32 9.24 20.42
C ALA A 67 -21.13 8.43 19.88
N SER A 68 -20.25 7.94 20.76
CA SER A 68 -19.24 6.96 20.36
C SER A 68 -19.92 5.72 19.75
N GLY A 69 -19.39 5.25 18.61
CA GLY A 69 -19.98 4.18 17.81
C GLY A 69 -21.17 4.62 16.95
N GLY A 70 -21.54 5.90 16.97
CA GLY A 70 -22.65 6.42 16.18
C GLY A 70 -22.26 6.78 14.75
N GLN A 71 -23.20 7.40 14.03
CA GLN A 71 -23.09 7.71 12.61
C GLN A 71 -23.28 9.21 12.35
N VAL A 72 -22.38 9.79 11.56
CA VAL A 72 -22.47 11.15 11.02
C VAL A 72 -22.78 11.04 9.54
N LEU A 73 -23.98 11.45 9.14
CA LEU A 73 -24.44 11.46 7.75
C LEU A 73 -24.24 12.86 7.15
N VAL A 74 -23.45 12.94 6.10
CA VAL A 74 -23.07 14.20 5.47
C VAL A 74 -23.86 14.40 4.17
N THR A 75 -24.59 15.53 4.08
CA THR A 75 -25.28 15.91 2.83
C THR A 75 -24.31 16.42 1.79
N PRO A 76 -24.69 16.42 0.51
CA PRO A 76 -23.92 17.07 -0.55
C PRO A 76 -23.62 18.53 -0.23
N GLY A 77 -22.40 18.95 -0.51
CA GLY A 77 -21.95 20.33 -0.29
C GLY A 77 -20.44 20.42 -0.19
N THR A 78 -19.95 21.63 -0.06
CA THR A 78 -18.54 21.93 0.24
C THR A 78 -18.42 22.35 1.70
N TYR A 79 -17.50 21.71 2.40
CA TYR A 79 -17.22 21.92 3.81
C TYR A 79 -15.79 22.41 3.97
N ASP A 80 -15.65 23.72 4.24
CA ASP A 80 -14.34 24.37 4.39
C ASP A 80 -13.83 24.20 5.83
N GLU A 81 -13.37 22.99 6.15
CA GLU A 81 -12.91 22.64 7.49
C GLU A 81 -11.83 21.56 7.49
N ALA A 82 -11.05 21.51 8.56
CA ALA A 82 -10.22 20.36 8.90
C ALA A 82 -10.83 19.71 10.15
N ILE A 83 -10.95 18.38 10.12
CA ILE A 83 -11.69 17.64 11.14
C ILE A 83 -10.79 16.73 11.96
N VAL A 84 -11.16 16.57 13.24
CA VAL A 84 -10.53 15.61 14.15
C VAL A 84 -11.58 14.61 14.61
N ILE A 85 -11.30 13.33 14.40
CA ILE A 85 -12.12 12.21 14.88
C ILE A 85 -11.42 11.64 16.12
N ASP A 86 -11.99 11.89 17.30
CA ASP A 86 -11.42 11.51 18.61
C ASP A 86 -12.18 10.37 19.30
N LYS A 87 -13.16 9.80 18.61
CA LYS A 87 -13.98 8.67 19.08
C LYS A 87 -14.34 7.75 17.91
N GLY A 88 -14.69 6.50 18.19
CA GLY A 88 -15.19 5.57 17.18
C GLY A 88 -16.51 6.08 16.61
N LEU A 89 -16.64 6.10 15.28
CA LEU A 89 -17.83 6.51 14.55
C LEU A 89 -17.79 6.11 13.07
N ALA A 90 -18.94 6.18 12.41
CA ALA A 90 -19.05 6.15 10.96
C ALA A 90 -19.31 7.57 10.42
N LEU A 91 -18.42 8.07 9.56
CA LEU A 91 -18.56 9.32 8.83
C LEU A 91 -18.86 9.00 7.37
N GLU A 92 -20.09 9.25 6.92
CA GLU A 92 -20.56 8.75 5.64
C GLU A 92 -21.32 9.81 4.83
N ALA A 93 -21.11 9.81 3.53
CA ALA A 93 -22.00 10.50 2.60
C ALA A 93 -23.38 9.83 2.57
N ILE A 94 -24.42 10.62 2.34
CA ILE A 94 -25.76 10.08 2.13
C ILE A 94 -25.78 9.28 0.82
N ALA A 95 -26.19 8.03 0.89
CA ALA A 95 -26.22 7.13 -0.25
C ALA A 95 -27.15 7.65 -1.37
N GLY A 96 -26.69 7.57 -2.62
CA GLY A 96 -27.47 7.97 -3.79
C GLY A 96 -27.46 9.46 -4.11
N GLU A 97 -26.78 10.27 -3.32
CA GLU A 97 -26.55 11.69 -3.58
C GLU A 97 -25.12 11.95 -4.10
N SER A 98 -24.83 13.17 -4.53
CA SER A 98 -23.47 13.57 -4.90
C SER A 98 -22.55 13.58 -3.67
N GLU A 99 -21.31 13.22 -3.85
CA GLU A 99 -20.32 13.16 -2.77
C GLU A 99 -20.09 14.56 -2.15
N PRO A 100 -20.12 14.66 -0.80
CA PRO A 100 -19.70 15.88 -0.12
C PRO A 100 -18.19 16.08 -0.25
N VAL A 101 -17.78 17.34 -0.39
CA VAL A 101 -16.39 17.73 -0.56
C VAL A 101 -15.88 18.45 0.69
N ILE A 102 -14.89 17.88 1.34
CA ILE A 102 -14.16 18.52 2.44
C ILE A 102 -12.98 19.26 1.83
N VAL A 103 -12.88 20.57 2.08
CA VAL A 103 -11.75 21.39 1.64
C VAL A 103 -11.00 21.85 2.89
N ALA A 104 -9.84 21.27 3.14
CA ALA A 104 -9.04 21.67 4.27
C ALA A 104 -8.39 23.04 4.04
N PRO A 105 -8.50 23.99 5.00
CA PRO A 105 -7.83 25.28 4.91
C PRO A 105 -6.32 25.15 4.72
N SER A 106 -5.74 26.01 3.89
CA SER A 106 -4.29 26.02 3.65
C SER A 106 -3.50 26.46 4.88
N GLY A 107 -2.37 25.80 5.11
CA GLY A 107 -1.25 26.33 5.90
C GLY A 107 -1.24 26.07 7.40
N SER A 108 -2.31 25.62 8.05
CA SER A 108 -2.31 25.50 9.52
C SER A 108 -2.56 24.09 10.08
N VAL A 109 -2.90 23.12 9.24
CA VAL A 109 -3.31 21.80 9.69
C VAL A 109 -2.39 20.70 9.20
N ASN A 110 -2.02 19.79 10.08
CA ASN A 110 -1.21 18.63 9.73
C ASN A 110 -1.96 17.62 8.83
N ALA A 111 -3.29 17.63 8.85
CA ALA A 111 -4.15 16.78 8.03
C ALA A 111 -5.52 17.42 7.79
N ALA A 112 -6.17 17.08 6.67
CA ALA A 112 -7.55 17.45 6.45
C ALA A 112 -8.50 16.66 7.37
N ILE A 113 -8.24 15.37 7.53
CA ILE A 113 -8.90 14.50 8.50
C ILE A 113 -7.83 13.86 9.39
N ARG A 114 -7.91 14.10 10.69
CA ARG A 114 -7.07 13.46 11.69
C ARG A 114 -7.89 12.47 12.50
N VAL A 115 -7.47 11.20 12.53
CA VAL A 115 -8.02 10.19 13.43
C VAL A 115 -7.11 10.08 14.65
N ALA A 116 -7.69 10.28 15.83
CA ALA A 116 -6.99 10.37 17.11
C ALA A 116 -7.61 9.47 18.18
N THR A 117 -8.16 8.32 17.77
CA THR A 117 -8.78 7.33 18.65
C THR A 117 -8.33 5.93 18.24
N PRO A 118 -8.20 4.99 19.19
CA PRO A 118 -8.01 3.58 18.88
C PRO A 118 -9.32 2.86 18.51
N ASP A 119 -10.47 3.51 18.72
CA ASP A 119 -11.77 2.94 18.40
C ASP A 119 -11.99 2.96 16.88
N ALA A 120 -12.80 2.03 16.38
CA ALA A 120 -13.05 1.87 14.96
C ALA A 120 -13.68 3.15 14.34
N VAL A 121 -13.09 3.60 13.23
CA VAL A 121 -13.56 4.74 12.43
C VAL A 121 -13.80 4.28 11.00
N LEU A 122 -15.00 4.53 10.50
CA LEU A 122 -15.33 4.35 9.09
C LEU A 122 -15.47 5.71 8.41
N ILE A 123 -14.79 5.90 7.27
CA ILE A 123 -14.94 7.06 6.38
C ILE A 123 -15.41 6.53 5.02
N ARG A 124 -16.59 6.97 4.55
CA ARG A 124 -17.18 6.42 3.34
C ARG A 124 -17.82 7.46 2.44
N GLY A 125 -17.52 7.41 1.14
CA GLY A 125 -18.17 8.19 0.10
C GLY A 125 -17.89 9.68 0.16
N LEU A 126 -16.75 10.09 0.72
CA LEU A 126 -16.36 11.50 0.85
C LEU A 126 -15.23 11.84 -0.14
N THR A 127 -15.26 13.08 -0.63
CA THR A 127 -14.13 13.66 -1.36
C THR A 127 -13.36 14.61 -0.44
N VAL A 128 -12.06 14.41 -0.30
CA VAL A 128 -11.18 15.22 0.56
C VAL A 128 -10.16 15.96 -0.32
N HIS A 129 -10.25 17.28 -0.36
CA HIS A 129 -9.26 18.15 -0.98
C HIS A 129 -8.35 18.74 0.11
N TYR A 130 -7.05 18.64 -0.06
CA TYR A 130 -6.13 19.22 0.93
C TYR A 130 -4.93 19.92 0.28
N THR A 131 -4.43 20.93 0.94
CA THR A 131 -3.25 21.72 0.52
C THR A 131 -2.09 21.60 1.50
N GLY A 132 -2.24 20.78 2.55
CA GLY A 132 -1.29 20.61 3.65
C GLY A 132 -0.36 19.41 3.46
N VAL A 133 0.12 18.90 4.57
CA VAL A 133 1.07 17.78 4.63
C VAL A 133 0.36 16.44 4.43
N ARG A 134 -0.90 16.29 4.89
CA ARG A 134 -1.63 15.01 4.82
C ARG A 134 -3.10 15.22 4.50
N GLY A 135 -3.66 14.33 3.68
CA GLY A 135 -5.11 14.24 3.46
C GLY A 135 -5.80 13.60 4.67
N ILE A 136 -5.62 12.30 4.87
CA ILE A 136 -6.14 11.56 6.03
C ILE A 136 -4.96 11.02 6.83
N PHE A 137 -4.98 11.24 8.15
CA PHE A 137 -3.87 10.88 9.03
C PHE A 137 -4.35 10.21 10.31
N GLY A 138 -3.74 9.08 10.64
CA GLY A 138 -3.85 8.43 11.94
C GLY A 138 -2.48 8.22 12.58
N ASP A 139 -2.38 8.44 13.89
CA ASP A 139 -1.16 8.28 14.66
C ASP A 139 -1.39 7.34 15.84
N GLY A 140 -0.53 6.34 15.97
CA GLY A 140 -0.63 5.30 16.99
C GLY A 140 -1.53 4.12 16.60
N ALA A 141 -2.09 3.44 17.59
CA ALA A 141 -2.95 2.26 17.43
C ALA A 141 -4.37 2.67 17.00
N VAL A 142 -4.51 3.27 15.81
CA VAL A 142 -5.82 3.66 15.26
C VAL A 142 -6.41 2.50 14.44
N ASP A 143 -7.75 2.41 14.39
CA ASP A 143 -8.50 1.48 13.55
C ASP A 143 -9.34 2.25 12.53
N VAL A 144 -8.87 2.29 11.28
CA VAL A 144 -9.45 3.15 10.23
C VAL A 144 -9.82 2.35 9.00
N THR A 145 -11.06 2.46 8.59
CA THR A 145 -11.58 1.96 7.32
C THR A 145 -11.99 3.12 6.43
N ILE A 146 -11.46 3.18 5.20
CA ILE A 146 -11.77 4.19 4.18
C ILE A 146 -12.31 3.46 2.96
N GLU A 147 -13.55 3.75 2.59
CA GLU A 147 -14.22 3.07 1.50
C GLU A 147 -14.82 4.06 0.49
N ARG A 148 -14.65 3.76 -0.80
CA ARG A 148 -15.31 4.51 -1.88
C ARG A 148 -15.22 6.02 -1.69
N SER A 149 -14.06 6.49 -1.30
CA SER A 149 -13.77 7.89 -1.03
C SER A 149 -12.71 8.39 -1.99
N ALA A 150 -12.64 9.71 -2.18
CA ALA A 150 -11.59 10.33 -2.96
C ALA A 150 -10.69 11.21 -2.07
N VAL A 151 -9.36 11.13 -2.25
CA VAL A 151 -8.42 12.04 -1.59
C VAL A 151 -7.55 12.69 -2.66
N VAL A 152 -7.63 14.00 -2.75
CA VAL A 152 -6.99 14.78 -3.81
C VAL A 152 -6.08 15.85 -3.20
N ALA A 153 -4.81 15.85 -3.59
CA ALA A 153 -3.90 16.92 -3.22
C ALA A 153 -4.14 18.17 -4.09
N VAL A 154 -4.16 19.33 -3.46
CA VAL A 154 -4.28 20.61 -4.14
C VAL A 154 -3.06 21.46 -3.81
N ASN A 155 -2.15 21.66 -4.78
CA ASN A 155 -0.88 22.36 -4.57
C ASN A 155 -0.05 21.81 -3.37
N PRO A 156 0.32 20.51 -3.39
CA PRO A 156 1.05 19.93 -2.26
C PRO A 156 2.40 20.62 -2.06
N PRO A 157 2.86 20.72 -0.79
CA PRO A 157 4.15 21.35 -0.50
C PRO A 157 5.32 20.54 -1.09
N LEU A 158 6.44 21.21 -1.41
CA LEU A 158 7.65 20.54 -1.91
C LEU A 158 8.30 19.57 -0.89
N GLY A 159 8.08 19.78 0.39
CA GLY A 159 8.49 18.86 1.46
C GLY A 159 7.44 17.77 1.69
N GLY A 160 7.83 16.55 1.90
CA GLY A 160 6.99 15.34 1.95
C GLY A 160 5.55 15.51 2.39
N SER A 161 4.62 15.05 1.57
CA SER A 161 3.19 14.99 1.86
C SER A 161 2.61 13.61 1.53
N THR A 162 1.41 13.30 2.02
CA THR A 162 0.79 11.99 1.85
C THR A 162 -0.71 12.10 1.74
N LEU A 163 -1.33 11.38 0.79
CA LEU A 163 -2.78 11.34 0.65
C LEU A 163 -3.43 10.65 1.86
N ILE A 164 -2.96 9.45 2.21
CA ILE A 164 -3.37 8.73 3.42
C ILE A 164 -2.13 8.24 4.15
N SER A 165 -2.04 8.46 5.45
CA SER A 165 -0.96 7.88 6.26
C SER A 165 -1.42 7.41 7.62
N ILE A 166 -1.02 6.18 7.97
CA ILE A 166 -1.12 5.63 9.32
C ILE A 166 0.28 5.35 9.81
N LEU A 167 0.64 6.03 10.89
CA LEU A 167 1.97 5.95 11.49
C LEU A 167 1.83 5.48 12.94
N HIS A 168 2.29 4.27 13.23
CA HIS A 168 2.35 3.78 14.60
C HIS A 168 3.79 3.86 15.10
N ASP A 169 4.24 5.08 15.33
CA ASP A 169 5.64 5.39 15.65
C ASP A 169 5.94 5.48 17.17
N ALA A 170 4.96 5.35 18.05
CA ALA A 170 5.17 5.36 19.50
C ALA A 170 5.20 3.93 20.08
N PRO A 171 5.98 3.65 21.13
CA PRO A 171 5.95 2.39 21.84
C PRO A 171 4.67 2.28 22.69
N THR A 172 3.53 2.34 22.02
CA THR A 172 2.21 2.24 22.65
C THR A 172 1.72 0.79 22.56
N THR A 173 0.86 0.41 23.47
CA THR A 173 0.19 -0.89 23.44
C THR A 173 -0.86 -0.90 22.33
N GLY A 174 -0.91 -1.95 21.54
CA GLY A 174 -1.87 -2.15 20.47
C GLY A 174 -1.25 -2.02 19.08
N ARG A 175 -1.99 -2.43 18.07
CA ARG A 175 -1.62 -2.33 16.65
C ARG A 175 -2.52 -1.33 15.96
N GLY A 176 -1.97 -0.63 14.97
CA GLY A 176 -2.78 0.14 14.04
C GLY A 176 -3.44 -0.78 13.00
N HIS A 177 -4.65 -0.44 12.58
CA HIS A 177 -5.34 -1.12 11.50
C HIS A 177 -5.76 -0.12 10.42
N LEU A 178 -5.51 -0.46 9.16
CA LEU A 178 -5.90 0.36 8.01
C LEU A 178 -6.55 -0.50 6.93
N VAL A 179 -7.78 -0.18 6.58
CA VAL A 179 -8.42 -0.68 5.36
C VAL A 179 -8.69 0.49 4.42
N VAL A 180 -8.20 0.40 3.16
CA VAL A 180 -8.58 1.34 2.11
C VAL A 180 -9.10 0.54 0.93
N SER A 181 -10.35 0.73 0.56
CA SER A 181 -10.97 -0.05 -0.51
C SER A 181 -11.79 0.78 -1.48
N GLY A 182 -11.69 0.44 -2.77
CA GLY A 182 -12.49 1.04 -3.84
C GLY A 182 -12.39 2.57 -3.92
N SER A 183 -11.29 3.14 -3.47
CA SER A 183 -11.10 4.59 -3.33
C SER A 183 -10.19 5.15 -4.44
N VAL A 184 -10.30 6.45 -4.70
CA VAL A 184 -9.48 7.17 -5.67
C VAL A 184 -8.52 8.11 -4.94
N LEU A 185 -7.24 7.91 -5.13
CA LEU A 185 -6.19 8.71 -4.49
C LEU A 185 -5.39 9.41 -5.59
N ASP A 186 -5.49 10.73 -5.64
CA ASP A 186 -4.93 11.52 -6.72
C ASP A 186 -3.97 12.60 -6.20
N GLY A 187 -2.71 12.44 -6.52
CA GLY A 187 -1.69 13.44 -6.18
C GLY A 187 -1.81 14.72 -6.98
N ASN A 188 -2.61 14.69 -8.06
CA ASN A 188 -2.87 15.83 -8.91
C ASN A 188 -1.62 16.51 -9.46
N LEU A 189 -0.51 15.78 -9.53
CA LEU A 189 0.71 16.28 -10.17
C LEU A 189 0.58 16.17 -11.69
N PRO A 190 1.09 17.14 -12.44
CA PRO A 190 1.09 17.06 -13.90
C PRO A 190 1.96 15.88 -14.33
N PHE A 191 1.49 15.16 -15.35
CA PHE A 191 2.31 14.17 -16.02
C PHE A 191 3.39 14.89 -16.82
N GLU A 192 4.64 14.61 -16.52
CA GLU A 192 5.80 15.08 -17.29
C GLU A 192 6.68 13.89 -17.66
N ASP A 193 7.01 13.75 -18.93
CA ASP A 193 7.87 12.66 -19.44
C ASP A 193 9.27 12.66 -18.82
N SER A 194 9.68 13.77 -18.23
CA SER A 194 10.97 13.93 -17.56
C SER A 194 10.89 14.99 -16.46
N PRO A 195 10.31 14.67 -15.30
CA PRO A 195 10.18 15.65 -14.25
C PRO A 195 11.54 16.08 -13.73
N THR A 196 11.81 17.38 -13.79
CA THR A 196 13.00 18.01 -13.23
C THR A 196 12.73 18.46 -11.80
N PRO A 197 13.58 18.13 -10.82
CA PRO A 197 13.45 18.67 -9.47
C PRO A 197 13.55 20.21 -9.45
N PRO A 198 12.90 20.90 -8.48
CA PRO A 198 12.17 20.35 -7.35
C PRO A 198 10.69 20.10 -7.65
N PHE A 199 10.19 18.90 -7.35
CA PHE A 199 8.77 18.60 -7.35
C PHE A 199 8.33 18.00 -6.00
N PRO A 200 7.02 18.08 -5.66
CA PRO A 200 6.53 17.61 -4.38
C PRO A 200 6.83 16.13 -4.15
N GLN A 201 7.40 15.81 -2.98
CA GLN A 201 7.46 14.42 -2.51
C GLN A 201 6.09 14.04 -1.94
N LEU A 202 5.19 13.61 -2.81
CA LEU A 202 3.83 13.24 -2.45
C LEU A 202 3.65 11.73 -2.55
N PHE A 203 3.38 11.09 -1.42
CA PHE A 203 3.06 9.67 -1.36
C PHE A 203 1.53 9.45 -1.45
N GLY A 204 1.12 8.33 -2.02
CA GLY A 204 -0.27 7.90 -2.01
C GLY A 204 -0.68 7.41 -0.62
N ILE A 205 -0.44 6.14 -0.32
CA ILE A 205 -0.70 5.55 1.00
C ILE A 205 0.62 5.24 1.69
N THR A 206 0.79 5.71 2.91
CA THR A 206 1.92 5.36 3.77
C THR A 206 1.45 4.58 4.99
N VAL A 207 2.01 3.39 5.16
CA VAL A 207 1.82 2.52 6.33
C VAL A 207 3.15 2.35 7.03
N ALA A 208 3.22 2.70 8.31
CA ALA A 208 4.49 2.64 9.03
C ALA A 208 4.35 2.18 10.47
N GLY A 209 5.29 1.35 10.91
CA GLY A 209 5.36 0.87 12.29
C GLY A 209 4.52 -0.38 12.51
N ASP A 210 3.95 -0.50 13.70
CA ASP A 210 3.14 -1.67 14.11
C ASP A 210 1.71 -1.58 13.58
N VAL A 211 1.54 -1.91 12.30
CA VAL A 211 0.27 -1.73 11.57
C VAL A 211 -0.05 -2.95 10.73
N ASP A 212 -1.32 -3.36 10.74
CA ASP A 212 -1.91 -4.28 9.78
C ASP A 212 -2.74 -3.49 8.76
N ALA A 213 -2.39 -3.61 7.48
CA ALA A 213 -3.05 -2.86 6.41
C ALA A 213 -3.65 -3.78 5.33
N ARG A 214 -4.82 -3.39 4.81
CA ARG A 214 -5.43 -3.96 3.61
C ARG A 214 -5.79 -2.84 2.63
N LEU A 215 -5.14 -2.85 1.47
CA LEU A 215 -5.30 -1.86 0.41
C LEU A 215 -5.85 -2.55 -0.82
N GLU A 216 -7.14 -2.39 -1.12
CA GLU A 216 -7.82 -3.25 -2.09
C GLU A 216 -8.63 -2.47 -3.13
N GLY A 217 -8.38 -2.73 -4.40
CA GLY A 217 -9.19 -2.20 -5.51
C GLY A 217 -9.18 -0.68 -5.63
N ASN A 218 -8.12 -0.03 -5.18
CA ASN A 218 -7.99 1.42 -5.24
C ASN A 218 -7.36 1.87 -6.56
N VAL A 219 -7.68 3.07 -6.99
CA VAL A 219 -6.98 3.79 -8.05
C VAL A 219 -6.07 4.83 -7.40
N ILE A 220 -4.76 4.70 -7.56
CA ILE A 220 -3.77 5.62 -6.98
C ILE A 220 -2.92 6.17 -8.11
N ARG A 221 -2.85 7.49 -8.23
CA ARG A 221 -2.20 8.09 -9.38
C ARG A 221 -1.60 9.46 -9.13
N ARG A 222 -0.71 9.86 -10.06
CA ARG A 222 -0.11 11.20 -10.14
C ARG A 222 0.57 11.63 -8.84
N THR A 223 1.35 10.72 -8.26
CA THR A 223 2.08 10.97 -7.02
C THR A 223 3.55 11.31 -7.33
N GLY A 224 4.16 12.21 -6.58
CA GLY A 224 5.60 12.56 -6.69
C GLY A 224 6.50 11.65 -5.85
N GLY A 225 5.95 10.62 -5.25
CA GLY A 225 6.61 9.58 -4.48
C GLY A 225 5.99 8.21 -4.77
N ALA A 226 6.17 7.23 -3.91
CA ALA A 226 5.52 5.95 -4.07
C ALA A 226 3.98 6.10 -3.95
N CYS A 227 3.24 5.40 -4.81
CA CYS A 227 1.79 5.27 -4.68
C CYS A 227 1.43 4.49 -3.41
N VAL A 228 2.19 3.45 -3.08
CA VAL A 228 2.06 2.72 -1.81
C VAL A 228 3.43 2.59 -1.16
N PHE A 229 3.53 3.00 0.09
CA PHE A 229 4.73 2.92 0.88
C PHE A 229 4.48 2.17 2.18
N VAL A 230 5.07 0.99 2.33
CA VAL A 230 5.04 0.17 3.55
C VAL A 230 6.43 0.13 4.16
N ARG A 231 6.58 0.62 5.37
CA ARG A 231 7.87 0.66 6.04
C ARG A 231 7.83 0.06 7.45
N PRO A 232 8.81 -0.77 7.80
CA PRO A 232 8.97 -1.19 9.18
C PRO A 232 9.40 0.00 10.02
N ARG A 233 9.07 -0.07 11.28
CA ARG A 233 9.68 0.79 12.25
C ARG A 233 11.03 0.24 12.67
N LEU A 234 12.08 1.00 12.40
CA LEU A 234 13.46 0.52 12.51
C LEU A 234 14.09 0.76 13.88
N ASP A 235 13.53 1.60 14.69
CA ASP A 235 14.10 2.05 15.97
C ASP A 235 13.48 1.39 17.20
N LEU A 236 12.26 0.88 17.12
CA LEU A 236 11.54 0.34 18.28
C LEU A 236 11.15 -1.15 18.15
N GLY A 237 11.38 -1.74 16.99
CA GLY A 237 10.83 -3.05 16.68
C GLY A 237 9.31 -2.96 16.54
N GLY A 238 8.74 -3.58 15.59
CA GLY A 238 7.31 -3.62 15.30
C GLY A 238 7.10 -4.50 14.11
N GLU A 239 5.88 -4.98 13.96
CA GLU A 239 5.51 -5.85 12.87
C GLU A 239 4.58 -5.10 11.93
N THR A 240 5.03 -4.84 10.71
CA THR A 240 4.20 -4.21 9.68
C THR A 240 3.72 -5.28 8.72
N ASN A 241 2.41 -5.52 8.67
CA ASN A 241 1.80 -6.41 7.69
C ASN A 241 0.98 -5.58 6.70
N ALA A 242 1.01 -5.96 5.42
CA ALA A 242 0.17 -5.32 4.42
C ALA A 242 -0.25 -6.30 3.32
N ASP A 243 -1.53 -6.25 2.98
CA ASP A 243 -2.09 -6.84 1.78
C ASP A 243 -2.41 -5.73 0.78
N ILE A 244 -1.69 -5.69 -0.35
CA ILE A 244 -1.84 -4.71 -1.44
C ILE A 244 -2.46 -5.47 -2.62
N LEU A 245 -3.78 -5.34 -2.79
CA LEU A 245 -4.59 -6.26 -3.58
C LEU A 245 -5.34 -5.55 -4.71
N GLY A 246 -5.10 -5.94 -5.96
CA GLY A 246 -5.92 -5.52 -7.09
C GLY A 246 -6.01 -4.01 -7.32
N ASN A 247 -5.02 -3.23 -6.90
CA ASN A 247 -5.00 -1.79 -7.10
C ASN A 247 -4.53 -1.43 -8.50
N ASP A 248 -4.99 -0.30 -9.01
CA ASP A 248 -4.54 0.31 -10.24
C ASP A 248 -3.63 1.51 -9.92
N LEU A 249 -2.33 1.36 -10.20
CA LEU A 249 -1.29 2.33 -9.88
C LEU A 249 -0.78 2.95 -11.17
N ASP A 250 -0.99 4.24 -11.34
CA ASP A 250 -0.68 4.96 -12.57
C ASP A 250 0.07 6.26 -12.28
N GLU A 251 1.08 6.56 -13.09
CA GLU A 251 1.84 7.80 -12.95
C GLU A 251 2.38 8.02 -11.52
N CYS A 252 2.93 6.97 -10.91
CA CYS A 252 3.66 7.09 -9.65
C CYS A 252 5.12 7.45 -9.96
N TYR A 253 5.57 8.65 -9.56
CA TYR A 253 6.89 9.20 -9.85
C TYR A 253 7.81 9.18 -8.65
N PRO A 254 8.27 8.01 -8.20
CA PRO A 254 9.12 7.96 -7.03
C PRO A 254 10.47 8.64 -7.29
N ILE A 255 10.79 9.61 -6.46
CA ILE A 255 12.07 10.30 -6.48
C ILE A 255 13.09 9.46 -5.72
N GLY A 256 14.18 9.13 -6.37
CA GLY A 256 15.26 8.39 -5.74
C GLY A 256 15.09 6.87 -5.81
N ARG A 257 15.53 6.18 -4.76
CA ARG A 257 15.49 4.72 -4.68
C ARG A 257 14.15 4.21 -4.16
N ALA A 258 13.07 4.60 -4.80
CA ALA A 258 11.73 4.22 -4.43
C ALA A 258 11.10 3.38 -5.56
N GLY A 259 9.93 2.83 -5.33
CA GLY A 259 9.09 2.16 -6.32
C GLY A 259 7.70 2.76 -6.34
N SER A 260 6.90 2.47 -7.35
CA SER A 260 5.46 2.78 -7.29
C SER A 260 4.83 2.07 -6.10
N ILE A 261 5.26 0.83 -5.83
CA ILE A 261 5.10 0.18 -4.53
C ILE A 261 6.48 0.09 -3.89
N LEU A 262 6.67 0.74 -2.75
CA LEU A 262 7.87 0.67 -1.95
C LEU A 262 7.59 -0.10 -0.65
N VAL A 263 8.25 -1.23 -0.49
CA VAL A 263 8.21 -2.06 0.72
C VAL A 263 9.60 -2.06 1.31
N GLY A 264 9.79 -1.40 2.44
CA GLY A 264 11.11 -1.31 3.07
C GLY A 264 11.41 0.05 3.70
N PRO A 265 12.61 0.23 4.27
CA PRO A 265 12.97 1.45 4.98
C PRO A 265 13.26 2.62 4.02
N ALA A 266 12.55 3.74 4.20
CA ALA A 266 12.70 4.95 3.37
C ALA A 266 13.98 5.76 3.64
N ALA A 267 14.48 5.75 4.87
CA ALA A 267 15.58 6.62 5.29
C ALA A 267 16.88 5.83 5.52
N PRO A 268 18.06 6.45 5.44
CA PRO A 268 19.29 5.82 5.91
C PRO A 268 19.10 5.37 7.35
N LEU A 269 19.44 4.11 7.63
CA LEU A 269 19.49 3.62 8.99
C LEU A 269 20.54 4.42 9.77
N PRO A 270 20.28 4.74 11.07
CA PRO A 270 21.29 5.36 11.91
C PRO A 270 22.55 4.49 11.95
N SER A 271 23.70 5.13 12.13
CA SER A 271 24.96 4.42 12.34
C SER A 271 25.39 4.64 13.81
N PRO A 272 25.70 3.58 14.61
CA PRO A 272 25.68 2.17 14.25
C PRO A 272 24.25 1.65 14.06
N ARG A 273 24.10 0.67 13.17
CA ARG A 273 22.81 0.06 12.89
C ARG A 273 22.33 -0.73 14.11
N PRO A 274 21.14 -0.51 14.61
CA PRO A 274 20.56 -1.43 15.57
C PRO A 274 20.39 -2.83 14.95
N PRO A 275 20.56 -3.90 15.73
CA PRO A 275 20.37 -5.25 15.24
C PRO A 275 18.86 -5.54 15.17
N PHE A 276 18.22 -5.21 14.05
CA PHE A 276 16.84 -5.65 13.82
C PHE A 276 16.62 -6.18 12.41
N THR A 277 15.67 -7.06 12.33
CA THR A 277 15.06 -7.54 11.10
C THR A 277 13.75 -6.78 10.89
N ALA A 278 13.44 -6.45 9.66
CA ALA A 278 12.09 -6.06 9.33
C ALA A 278 11.17 -7.25 9.61
N THR A 279 10.21 -7.08 10.50
CA THR A 279 9.24 -8.11 10.85
C THR A 279 7.93 -7.83 10.16
N GLY A 280 7.23 -8.89 9.78
CA GLY A 280 5.95 -8.84 9.11
C GLY A 280 5.97 -9.46 7.72
N VAL A 281 4.79 -9.48 7.12
CA VAL A 281 4.53 -10.05 5.80
C VAL A 281 3.81 -9.00 4.94
N VAL A 282 4.35 -8.75 3.74
CA VAL A 282 3.71 -7.86 2.78
C VAL A 282 3.37 -8.66 1.53
N ASN A 283 2.09 -8.68 1.15
CA ASN A 283 1.63 -9.33 -0.06
C ASN A 283 1.26 -8.27 -1.11
N VAL A 284 1.83 -8.40 -2.30
CA VAL A 284 1.55 -7.54 -3.46
C VAL A 284 0.91 -8.41 -4.52
N VAL A 285 -0.42 -8.39 -4.62
CA VAL A 285 -1.14 -9.37 -5.43
C VAL A 285 -2.17 -8.72 -6.34
N GLY A 286 -2.13 -9.07 -7.62
CA GLY A 286 -3.15 -8.69 -8.59
C GLY A 286 -3.17 -7.21 -8.97
N ASN A 287 -2.14 -6.44 -8.65
CA ASN A 287 -2.09 -5.02 -8.97
C ASN A 287 -1.68 -4.78 -10.43
N THR A 288 -2.17 -3.70 -11.01
CA THR A 288 -1.68 -3.19 -12.29
C THR A 288 -0.85 -1.94 -12.04
N ILE A 289 0.40 -1.95 -12.50
CA ILE A 289 1.35 -0.84 -12.33
C ILE A 289 1.81 -0.43 -13.72
N ARG A 290 1.54 0.82 -14.09
CA ARG A 290 1.87 1.35 -15.41
C ARG A 290 2.32 2.80 -15.33
N ASN A 291 2.92 3.28 -16.42
CA ASN A 291 3.43 4.65 -16.53
C ASN A 291 4.33 5.07 -15.37
N SER A 292 5.06 4.09 -14.81
CA SER A 292 6.06 4.33 -13.78
C SER A 292 7.32 4.88 -14.44
N THR A 293 7.23 6.05 -15.04
CA THR A 293 8.36 6.78 -15.59
C THR A 293 9.13 7.43 -14.46
N HIS A 294 10.44 7.30 -14.52
CA HIS A 294 11.28 7.76 -13.43
C HIS A 294 12.17 8.88 -13.91
N SER A 295 12.35 9.86 -13.05
CA SER A 295 13.47 10.79 -13.16
C SER A 295 14.78 10.01 -13.31
N CYS A 296 15.88 10.65 -13.70
CA CYS A 296 17.22 10.03 -13.80
C CYS A 296 17.75 9.38 -12.49
N LEU A 297 16.86 9.12 -11.53
CA LEU A 297 17.12 8.44 -10.28
C LEU A 297 16.53 7.03 -10.38
N ALA A 298 17.34 6.02 -10.14
CA ALA A 298 16.94 4.62 -10.27
C ALA A 298 15.77 4.28 -9.34
N SER A 299 14.67 3.85 -9.91
CA SER A 299 13.52 3.32 -9.18
C SER A 299 12.88 2.17 -9.96
N SER A 300 12.14 1.32 -9.28
CA SER A 300 11.47 0.15 -9.85
C SER A 300 9.95 0.32 -9.73
N ALA A 301 9.15 -0.44 -10.48
CA ALA A 301 7.70 -0.43 -10.24
C ALA A 301 7.39 -0.99 -8.86
N ILE A 302 7.98 -2.14 -8.53
CA ILE A 302 7.92 -2.72 -7.17
C ILE A 302 9.35 -2.76 -6.62
N ASN A 303 9.59 -2.04 -5.54
CA ASN A 303 10.83 -2.12 -4.76
C ASN A 303 10.52 -2.82 -3.44
N TYR A 304 11.06 -4.04 -3.27
CA TYR A 304 10.71 -4.93 -2.18
C TYR A 304 11.94 -5.25 -1.33
N GLU A 305 12.01 -4.68 -0.13
CA GLU A 305 13.15 -4.77 0.76
C GLU A 305 12.80 -5.39 2.11
N SER A 306 13.51 -6.44 2.50
CA SER A 306 13.62 -6.91 3.90
C SER A 306 12.38 -7.52 4.55
N PHE A 307 11.23 -7.62 3.86
CA PHE A 307 10.03 -8.30 4.34
C PHE A 307 9.95 -9.73 3.78
N GLY A 308 9.12 -10.56 4.41
CA GLY A 308 8.61 -11.79 3.79
C GLY A 308 7.30 -11.54 3.05
N GLY A 309 6.89 -12.46 2.19
CA GLY A 309 5.61 -12.38 1.49
C GLY A 309 5.68 -12.77 0.02
N ARG A 310 4.67 -12.36 -0.72
CA ARG A 310 4.50 -12.76 -2.12
C ARG A 310 4.21 -11.57 -3.02
N ILE A 311 4.80 -11.60 -4.20
CA ILE A 311 4.56 -10.69 -5.32
C ILE A 311 3.96 -11.53 -6.42
N GLU A 312 2.64 -11.54 -6.54
CA GLU A 312 1.94 -12.50 -7.40
C GLU A 312 0.85 -11.84 -8.22
N ARG A 313 0.64 -12.33 -9.45
CA ARG A 313 -0.46 -11.94 -10.34
C ARG A 313 -0.51 -10.44 -10.66
N ASN A 314 0.61 -9.74 -10.54
CA ASN A 314 0.69 -8.34 -10.87
C ASN A 314 1.00 -8.15 -12.35
N ARG A 315 0.48 -7.08 -12.91
CA ARG A 315 0.87 -6.58 -14.23
C ARG A 315 1.83 -5.42 -14.04
N VAL A 316 3.11 -5.63 -14.38
CA VAL A 316 4.19 -4.65 -14.24
C VAL A 316 4.63 -4.23 -15.63
N LEU A 317 4.10 -3.09 -16.08
CA LEU A 317 4.15 -2.68 -17.47
C LEU A 317 5.03 -1.43 -17.65
N GLY A 318 6.07 -1.57 -18.47
CA GLY A 318 6.77 -0.44 -19.05
C GLY A 318 7.47 0.49 -18.05
N VAL A 319 8.33 -0.04 -17.16
CA VAL A 319 9.25 0.81 -16.41
C VAL A 319 10.29 1.38 -17.36
N VAL A 320 10.08 2.62 -17.78
CA VAL A 320 10.95 3.32 -18.72
C VAL A 320 11.79 4.36 -17.99
N GLN A 321 13.08 4.37 -18.25
CA GLN A 321 13.99 5.37 -17.73
C GLN A 321 14.38 6.33 -18.85
N PRO A 322 14.05 7.63 -18.74
CA PRO A 322 14.26 8.59 -19.84
C PRO A 322 15.72 9.02 -20.02
N CYS A 323 16.63 8.65 -19.15
CA CYS A 323 18.01 9.13 -19.21
C CYS A 323 19.05 8.08 -18.74
N ALA A 324 20.28 8.22 -19.23
CA ALA A 324 21.41 7.41 -18.81
C ALA A 324 21.73 7.65 -17.32
N LEU A 325 21.88 6.55 -16.56
CA LEU A 325 22.31 6.63 -15.16
C LEU A 325 23.76 7.04 -15.06
N ALA A 326 24.08 7.87 -14.07
CA ALA A 326 25.46 8.08 -13.67
C ALA A 326 26.07 6.74 -13.21
N SER A 327 27.35 6.49 -13.52
CA SER A 327 28.05 5.27 -13.14
C SER A 327 27.92 4.98 -11.64
N GLY A 328 27.62 3.74 -11.27
CA GLY A 328 27.48 3.29 -9.87
C GLY A 328 26.08 3.40 -9.26
N ARG A 329 25.05 3.80 -10.02
CA ARG A 329 23.66 3.80 -9.54
C ARG A 329 22.95 2.48 -9.81
N VAL A 330 21.99 2.17 -8.94
CA VAL A 330 21.12 0.99 -9.10
C VAL A 330 20.29 1.14 -10.37
N VAL A 331 20.28 0.11 -11.19
CA VAL A 331 19.49 0.06 -12.43
C VAL A 331 18.04 -0.23 -12.07
N PRO A 332 17.06 0.52 -12.60
CA PRO A 332 15.66 0.25 -12.38
C PRO A 332 15.24 -1.11 -12.92
N ALA A 333 14.17 -1.65 -12.35
CA ALA A 333 13.59 -2.91 -12.78
C ALA A 333 12.06 -2.84 -12.70
N GLY A 334 11.37 -3.73 -13.37
CA GLY A 334 9.95 -3.96 -13.09
C GLY A 334 9.79 -4.33 -11.61
N ILE A 335 10.49 -5.35 -11.15
CA ILE A 335 10.51 -5.79 -9.75
C ILE A 335 11.96 -5.82 -9.27
N TRP A 336 12.25 -5.14 -8.17
CA TRP A 336 13.52 -5.22 -7.47
C TRP A 336 13.32 -5.90 -6.11
N VAL A 337 14.07 -6.95 -5.84
CA VAL A 337 14.02 -7.70 -4.57
C VAL A 337 15.39 -7.68 -3.91
N GLY A 338 15.42 -7.28 -2.66
CA GLY A 338 16.67 -7.22 -1.90
C GLY A 338 16.58 -6.32 -0.70
N SER A 339 17.73 -5.92 -0.19
CA SER A 339 17.82 -4.88 0.82
C SER A 339 18.93 -3.91 0.51
N LEU A 340 18.60 -2.72 0.06
CA LEU A 340 19.56 -1.63 -0.16
C LEU A 340 20.38 -1.30 1.10
N ARG A 341 19.95 -1.79 2.26
CA ARG A 341 20.53 -1.44 3.56
C ARG A 341 21.09 -2.63 4.33
N GLY A 342 21.15 -3.79 3.68
CA GLY A 342 21.73 -5.00 4.25
C GLY A 342 20.93 -5.64 5.38
N LEU A 343 19.61 -5.36 5.44
CA LEU A 343 18.72 -6.10 6.34
C LEU A 343 18.28 -7.39 5.65
N PRO A 344 18.37 -8.55 6.32
CA PRO A 344 17.87 -9.80 5.76
C PRO A 344 16.34 -9.76 5.65
N ALA A 345 15.78 -10.48 4.68
CA ALA A 345 14.35 -10.73 4.64
C ALA A 345 13.90 -11.51 5.87
N ALA A 346 12.77 -11.11 6.46
CA ALA A 346 12.24 -11.75 7.66
C ALA A 346 11.67 -13.15 7.40
N ALA A 347 11.22 -13.40 6.16
CA ALA A 347 10.61 -14.66 5.72
C ALA A 347 10.88 -14.85 4.21
N PRO A 348 10.58 -16.04 3.65
CA PRO A 348 10.70 -16.27 2.21
C PRO A 348 9.88 -15.28 1.39
N ILE A 349 10.43 -14.92 0.24
CA ILE A 349 9.79 -14.06 -0.77
C ILE A 349 9.54 -14.91 -2.01
N THR A 350 8.33 -14.82 -2.56
CA THR A 350 7.97 -15.42 -3.86
C THR A 350 7.60 -14.35 -4.86
N VAL A 351 7.95 -14.56 -6.14
CA VAL A 351 7.64 -13.65 -7.26
C VAL A 351 7.06 -14.50 -8.39
N ARG A 352 5.75 -14.76 -8.38
CA ARG A 352 5.13 -15.75 -9.26
C ARG A 352 3.90 -15.23 -9.98
N PHE A 353 3.60 -15.80 -11.13
CA PHE A 353 2.40 -15.52 -11.90
C PHE A 353 2.23 -14.04 -12.27
N ASN A 354 3.30 -13.28 -12.39
CA ASN A 354 3.24 -11.88 -12.80
C ASN A 354 3.42 -11.76 -14.31
N ASP A 355 2.77 -10.77 -14.91
CA ASP A 355 3.12 -10.26 -16.24
C ASP A 355 4.16 -9.14 -16.07
N ILE A 356 5.37 -9.40 -16.51
CA ILE A 356 6.51 -8.50 -16.40
C ILE A 356 6.97 -8.21 -17.83
N GLU A 357 6.61 -7.06 -18.37
CA GLU A 357 6.90 -6.78 -19.77
C GLU A 357 7.18 -5.30 -20.08
N GLY A 358 8.08 -5.06 -21.01
CA GLY A 358 8.44 -3.73 -21.46
C GLY A 358 9.28 -2.92 -20.46
N ASN A 359 9.91 -3.57 -19.50
CA ASN A 359 10.77 -2.94 -18.52
C ASN A 359 12.20 -2.80 -19.10
N ALA A 360 12.59 -1.59 -19.46
CA ALA A 360 13.72 -1.31 -20.34
C ALA A 360 15.10 -1.83 -19.85
N GLN A 361 15.28 -1.99 -18.54
CA GLN A 361 16.58 -2.36 -17.96
C GLN A 361 16.58 -3.79 -17.37
N ALA A 362 15.53 -4.16 -16.67
CA ALA A 362 15.33 -5.50 -16.14
C ALA A 362 13.85 -5.70 -15.80
N GLY A 363 13.34 -6.91 -16.02
CA GLY A 363 12.03 -7.32 -15.49
C GLY A 363 12.12 -7.62 -14.00
N LEU A 364 13.08 -8.46 -13.62
CA LEU A 364 13.39 -8.78 -12.22
C LEU A 364 14.87 -8.50 -11.93
N ARG A 365 15.15 -7.82 -10.83
CA ARG A 365 16.49 -7.64 -10.31
C ARG A 365 16.60 -8.19 -8.89
N VAL A 366 17.60 -9.03 -8.65
CA VAL A 366 17.90 -9.62 -7.34
C VAL A 366 19.19 -9.00 -6.81
N ALA A 367 19.08 -8.33 -5.66
CA ALA A 367 20.20 -7.62 -5.06
C ALA A 367 21.24 -8.56 -4.44
N SER A 368 22.49 -8.10 -4.37
CA SER A 368 23.67 -8.85 -3.91
C SER A 368 23.55 -9.47 -2.50
N ASN A 369 22.69 -8.93 -1.67
CA ASN A 369 22.46 -9.43 -0.32
C ASN A 369 21.34 -10.49 -0.22
N MET A 370 20.72 -10.85 -1.32
CA MET A 370 19.78 -11.97 -1.40
C MET A 370 20.54 -13.28 -1.60
N THR A 371 21.04 -13.83 -0.51
CA THR A 371 21.88 -15.07 -0.53
C THR A 371 21.04 -16.36 -0.61
N THR A 372 19.73 -16.27 -0.41
CA THR A 372 18.80 -17.39 -0.59
C THR A 372 18.04 -17.19 -1.90
N SER A 373 17.95 -18.27 -2.71
CA SER A 373 17.20 -18.25 -3.96
C SER A 373 15.71 -17.96 -3.68
N ILE A 374 15.12 -17.09 -4.48
CA ILE A 374 13.69 -16.80 -4.48
C ILE A 374 12.99 -17.61 -5.56
N ASP A 375 11.75 -18.02 -5.30
CA ASP A 375 10.90 -18.63 -6.32
C ASP A 375 10.34 -17.54 -7.23
N ALA A 376 10.84 -17.48 -8.46
CA ALA A 376 10.41 -16.56 -9.51
C ALA A 376 9.81 -17.32 -10.71
N SER A 377 9.30 -18.54 -10.48
CA SER A 377 8.69 -19.36 -11.53
C SER A 377 7.32 -18.82 -11.96
N CYS A 378 6.87 -19.30 -13.10
CA CYS A 378 5.54 -18.99 -13.65
C CYS A 378 5.28 -17.52 -13.97
N ASN A 379 6.29 -16.68 -14.17
CA ASN A 379 6.10 -15.33 -14.66
C ASN A 379 6.12 -15.28 -16.19
N TRP A 380 5.29 -14.41 -16.76
CA TRP A 380 5.41 -13.97 -18.14
C TRP A 380 6.45 -12.84 -18.22
N TRP A 381 7.35 -12.93 -19.20
CA TRP A 381 8.48 -11.99 -19.35
C TRP A 381 8.41 -11.15 -20.63
N GLY A 382 7.22 -11.01 -21.21
CA GLY A 382 7.05 -10.31 -22.47
C GLY A 382 7.42 -11.17 -23.70
N SER A 383 7.86 -12.41 -23.52
CA SER A 383 8.23 -13.33 -24.58
C SER A 383 7.98 -14.78 -24.21
N ALA A 384 7.43 -15.56 -25.14
CA ALA A 384 7.25 -17.01 -24.99
C ALA A 384 8.57 -17.78 -24.90
N SER A 385 9.72 -17.16 -25.22
CA SER A 385 11.04 -17.77 -25.02
C SER A 385 11.57 -17.60 -23.58
N GLY A 386 10.82 -16.91 -22.71
CA GLY A 386 11.21 -16.63 -21.34
C GLY A 386 12.12 -15.41 -21.18
N PRO A 387 12.67 -15.20 -19.98
CA PRO A 387 13.50 -14.04 -19.69
C PRO A 387 14.85 -14.09 -20.38
N SER A 388 15.43 -12.93 -20.66
CA SER A 388 16.83 -12.75 -21.01
C SER A 388 17.71 -12.56 -19.76
N GLY A 389 18.97 -12.25 -19.92
CA GLY A 389 19.94 -12.05 -18.83
C GLY A 389 20.39 -13.37 -18.20
N ALA A 390 19.92 -13.71 -17.00
CA ALA A 390 20.19 -15.01 -16.39
C ALA A 390 19.39 -16.15 -17.06
N GLY A 391 18.37 -15.84 -17.83
CA GLY A 391 17.57 -16.80 -18.57
C GLY A 391 17.97 -16.93 -20.03
N PRO A 392 17.44 -17.94 -20.76
CA PRO A 392 17.82 -18.23 -22.13
C PRO A 392 17.03 -17.45 -23.20
N GLY A 393 15.99 -16.72 -22.80
CA GLY A 393 15.01 -16.12 -23.70
C GLY A 393 15.33 -14.70 -24.16
N SER A 394 14.32 -14.04 -24.73
CA SER A 394 14.40 -12.68 -25.26
C SER A 394 13.47 -11.67 -24.55
N GLY A 395 12.72 -12.15 -23.55
CA GLY A 395 11.86 -11.30 -22.73
C GLY A 395 12.65 -10.40 -21.78
N ASP A 396 11.94 -9.69 -20.94
CA ASP A 396 12.51 -8.82 -19.91
C ASP A 396 13.55 -9.57 -19.08
N ALA A 397 14.69 -8.89 -18.81
CA ALA A 397 15.84 -9.55 -18.24
C ALA A 397 15.67 -9.91 -16.76
N VAL A 398 16.17 -11.08 -16.37
CA VAL A 398 16.49 -11.40 -14.97
C VAL A 398 17.93 -11.02 -14.70
N VAL A 399 18.14 -10.02 -13.85
CA VAL A 399 19.45 -9.51 -13.46
C VAL A 399 19.78 -9.95 -12.05
N VAL A 400 20.88 -10.68 -11.89
CA VAL A 400 21.37 -11.17 -10.58
C VAL A 400 22.65 -10.40 -10.24
N GLU A 401 22.64 -9.65 -9.15
CA GLU A 401 23.83 -8.93 -8.71
C GLU A 401 24.90 -9.90 -8.17
N ALA A 402 26.16 -9.49 -8.28
CA ALA A 402 27.29 -10.32 -7.80
C ALA A 402 27.11 -10.63 -6.30
N GLY A 403 27.12 -11.91 -5.96
CA GLY A 403 26.90 -12.41 -4.60
C GLY A 403 25.45 -12.81 -4.29
N ALA A 404 24.49 -12.46 -5.12
CA ALA A 404 23.11 -12.91 -4.97
C ALA A 404 22.95 -14.36 -5.40
N ALA A 405 21.99 -15.06 -4.79
CA ALA A 405 21.55 -16.36 -5.27
C ALA A 405 20.70 -16.17 -6.54
N THR A 406 20.90 -17.05 -7.52
CA THR A 406 20.10 -17.06 -8.73
C THR A 406 18.65 -17.44 -8.40
N PRO A 407 17.65 -16.67 -8.83
CA PRO A 407 16.25 -17.00 -8.61
C PRO A 407 15.85 -18.24 -9.43
N ALA A 408 14.91 -19.03 -8.89
CA ALA A 408 14.30 -20.14 -9.63
C ALA A 408 13.22 -19.58 -10.56
N PHE A 409 13.53 -19.28 -11.81
CA PHE A 409 12.60 -18.69 -12.79
C PHE A 409 12.00 -19.70 -13.77
N LEU A 410 12.32 -20.97 -13.64
CA LEU A 410 11.74 -22.06 -14.43
C LEU A 410 10.71 -22.86 -13.60
N PRO A 411 9.62 -23.34 -14.24
CA PRO A 411 9.18 -22.97 -15.57
C PRO A 411 8.69 -21.52 -15.63
N PHE A 412 8.69 -20.91 -16.83
CA PHE A 412 8.11 -19.58 -17.06
C PHE A 412 6.81 -19.72 -17.89
N ALA A 413 5.95 -18.71 -17.83
CA ALA A 413 4.72 -18.67 -18.59
C ALA A 413 5.00 -18.40 -20.09
N LEU A 414 4.23 -19.05 -20.96
CA LEU A 414 4.35 -18.90 -22.42
C LEU A 414 3.45 -17.80 -22.99
N ALA A 415 2.57 -17.24 -22.15
CA ALA A 415 1.66 -16.15 -22.45
C ALA A 415 1.36 -15.34 -21.19
N GLN A 416 0.70 -14.20 -21.32
CA GLN A 416 0.23 -13.38 -20.19
C GLN A 416 -0.74 -14.16 -19.31
N ILE A 417 -0.56 -14.09 -18.00
CA ILE A 417 -1.32 -14.86 -16.99
C ILE A 417 -1.87 -14.02 -15.86
N ALA A 418 -1.36 -12.81 -15.62
CA ALA A 418 -1.90 -11.95 -14.58
C ALA A 418 -3.38 -11.61 -14.89
N GLY A 419 -4.21 -11.66 -13.85
CA GLY A 419 -5.67 -11.50 -14.01
C GLY A 419 -6.41 -12.78 -14.43
N THR A 420 -5.71 -13.91 -14.57
CA THR A 420 -6.32 -15.24 -14.77
C THR A 420 -6.31 -16.04 -13.46
N ASP A 421 -7.12 -17.08 -13.38
CA ASP A 421 -7.09 -18.04 -12.27
C ASP A 421 -6.02 -19.13 -12.46
N ALA A 422 -5.04 -18.89 -13.34
CA ALA A 422 -3.98 -19.87 -13.62
C ALA A 422 -3.24 -20.26 -12.34
N THR A 423 -3.14 -21.54 -12.10
CA THR A 423 -2.40 -22.16 -10.99
C THR A 423 -1.13 -22.86 -11.44
N SER A 424 -0.92 -22.94 -12.74
CA SER A 424 0.24 -23.54 -13.42
C SER A 424 0.77 -22.61 -14.51
N CYS A 425 1.98 -22.86 -14.96
CA CYS A 425 2.65 -22.10 -16.02
C CYS A 425 2.37 -22.66 -17.43
N GLU A 426 1.52 -23.65 -17.56
CA GLU A 426 1.19 -24.36 -18.82
C GLU A 426 0.07 -23.68 -19.57
#